data_11c16e6e7b9df5a943f107fd21bf4371
#
_entry.id   11c16e6e7b9df5a943f107fd21bf4371
#
_cell.length_a   1.000
_cell.length_b   1.000
_cell.length_c   1.000
_cell.angle_alpha   90.00
_cell.angle_beta   90.00
_cell.angle_gamma   90.00
#
_symmetry.space_group_name_H-M   'P 1'
#
loop_
_entity.id
_entity.type
_entity.pdbx_description
1 polymer ?
#
loop_
_entity_poly.entity_id
_entity_poly.type
_entity_poly.pdbx_seq_one_letter_code
_entity_poly.pdbx_strand_id
1 'polypeptide(L)'
;MKKAASLLCLAVLFLMLGGCQMIRIEEENKTPLAYTVIEDSQIPEEMQELIREKKETEFQIAYQKGTELFLAKGYGRQMSGGYSIQVTDLSASVNAVFFETKLIGPTEEVQGGEPSYPYIVVKTEYRDVPVQFR
;
A
#
# COMPACT_ATOMS: atom_id res chain seq x y z
N MET A 1 -37.82 0.72 40.66
CA MET A 1 -36.91 1.76 40.17
C MET A 1 -35.52 1.24 39.83
N LYS A 2 -34.96 0.32 40.59
CA LYS A 2 -33.63 -0.24 40.27
C LYS A 2 -33.60 -1.08 38.99
N LYS A 3 -34.72 -1.66 38.56
CA LYS A 3 -34.80 -2.48 37.32
C LYS A 3 -34.81 -1.64 36.03
N ALA A 4 -35.32 -0.40 36.08
CA ALA A 4 -35.38 0.48 34.95
C ALA A 4 -33.97 1.06 34.61
N ALA A 5 -33.18 1.39 35.65
CA ALA A 5 -31.82 1.87 35.48
C ALA A 5 -30.88 0.78 34.91
N SER A 6 -31.08 -0.48 35.33
CA SER A 6 -30.32 -1.63 34.81
C SER A 6 -30.62 -1.90 33.35
N LEU A 7 -31.87 -1.78 32.92
CA LEU A 7 -32.30 -1.93 31.53
C LEU A 7 -31.74 -0.82 30.65
N LEU A 8 -31.66 0.40 31.15
CA LEU A 8 -31.11 1.55 30.42
C LEU A 8 -29.60 1.38 30.20
N CYS A 9 -28.86 0.92 31.19
CA CYS A 9 -27.42 0.62 31.07
C CYS A 9 -27.15 -0.48 30.07
N LEU A 10 -27.99 -1.51 30.01
CA LEU A 10 -27.87 -2.60 29.05
C LEU A 10 -28.11 -2.12 27.62
N ALA A 11 -29.10 -1.25 27.43
CA ALA A 11 -29.39 -0.66 26.11
C ALA A 11 -28.29 0.26 25.63
N VAL A 12 -27.68 1.05 26.51
CA VAL A 12 -26.53 1.89 26.17
C VAL A 12 -25.29 1.05 25.83
N LEU A 13 -25.07 -0.05 26.54
CA LEU A 13 -23.99 -0.98 26.25
C LEU A 13 -24.17 -1.64 24.89
N PHE A 14 -25.38 -1.98 24.52
CA PHE A 14 -25.71 -2.58 23.22
C PHE A 14 -25.51 -1.58 22.07
N LEU A 15 -25.78 -0.29 22.28
CA LEU A 15 -25.54 0.76 21.30
C LEU A 15 -24.05 1.01 21.08
N MET A 16 -23.21 0.86 22.11
CA MET A 16 -21.76 0.97 21.99
C MET A 16 -21.13 -0.19 21.22
N LEU A 17 -21.67 -1.39 21.33
CA LEU A 17 -21.22 -2.56 20.59
C LEU A 17 -21.62 -2.51 19.10
N GLY A 18 -22.69 -1.80 18.75
CA GLY A 18 -23.11 -1.60 17.36
C GLY A 18 -22.30 -0.55 16.60
N GLY A 19 -21.45 0.23 17.28
CA GLY A 19 -20.62 1.26 16.65
C GLY A 19 -19.31 0.76 16.04
N CYS A 20 -18.95 -0.50 16.26
CA CYS A 20 -17.79 -1.13 15.65
C CYS A 20 -18.16 -1.85 14.36
N GLN A 21 -18.66 -1.11 13.39
CA GLN A 21 -18.82 -1.67 12.06
C GLN A 21 -17.45 -1.72 11.38
N MET A 22 -16.97 -2.93 11.14
CA MET A 22 -15.81 -3.12 10.27
C MET A 22 -16.17 -2.64 8.87
N ILE A 23 -15.47 -1.62 8.39
CA ILE A 23 -15.59 -1.18 7.01
C ILE A 23 -15.07 -2.31 6.14
N ARG A 24 -15.98 -2.96 5.43
CA ARG A 24 -15.63 -4.00 4.47
C ARG A 24 -15.02 -3.36 3.24
N ILE A 25 -13.78 -3.70 2.93
CA ILE A 25 -13.16 -3.29 1.68
C ILE A 25 -13.84 -4.09 0.57
N GLU A 26 -14.45 -3.37 -0.38
CA GLU A 26 -15.08 -3.99 -1.53
C GLU A 26 -14.03 -4.33 -2.57
N GLU A 27 -13.92 -5.61 -2.91
CA GLU A 27 -13.02 -6.10 -3.94
C GLU A 27 -13.71 -6.32 -5.30
N GLU A 28 -15.03 -6.27 -5.32
CA GLU A 28 -15.81 -6.40 -6.54
C GLU A 28 -15.86 -5.07 -7.31
N ASN A 29 -16.03 -5.16 -8.63
CA ASN A 29 -16.15 -4.00 -9.50
C ASN A 29 -14.93 -3.07 -9.48
N LYS A 30 -13.74 -3.64 -9.47
CA LYS A 30 -12.51 -2.88 -9.59
C LYS A 30 -12.36 -2.27 -10.98
N THR A 31 -11.93 -1.02 -11.02
CA THR A 31 -11.60 -0.31 -12.26
C THR A 31 -10.10 -0.09 -12.32
N PRO A 32 -9.43 -0.47 -13.42
CA PRO A 32 -8.01 -0.17 -13.57
C PRO A 32 -7.74 1.32 -13.49
N LEU A 33 -6.66 1.69 -12.81
CA LEU A 33 -6.20 3.06 -12.70
C LEU A 33 -5.07 3.33 -13.68
N ALA A 34 -5.10 4.50 -14.30
CA ALA A 34 -3.95 4.99 -15.04
C ALA A 34 -2.83 5.35 -14.06
N TYR A 35 -1.61 4.94 -14.36
CA TYR A 35 -0.45 5.25 -13.52
C TYR A 35 0.80 5.42 -14.39
N THR A 36 1.79 6.05 -13.79
CA THR A 36 3.11 6.20 -14.41
C THR A 36 4.16 5.66 -13.44
N VAL A 37 5.03 4.78 -13.92
CA VAL A 37 6.23 4.40 -13.16
C VAL A 37 7.20 5.58 -13.26
N ILE A 38 7.64 6.09 -12.09
CA ILE A 38 8.49 7.28 -12.05
C ILE A 38 9.93 6.92 -11.68
N GLU A 39 10.85 7.73 -12.18
CA GLU A 39 12.27 7.62 -11.88
C GLU A 39 12.60 8.33 -10.56
N ASP A 40 13.75 7.98 -9.97
CA ASP A 40 14.19 8.52 -8.69
C ASP A 40 14.16 10.05 -8.63
N SER A 41 14.54 10.73 -9.72
CA SER A 41 14.53 12.18 -9.81
C SER A 41 13.14 12.80 -9.71
N GLN A 42 12.09 12.03 -9.99
CA GLN A 42 10.70 12.48 -9.98
C GLN A 42 9.99 12.15 -8.66
N ILE A 43 10.63 11.41 -7.78
CA ILE A 43 10.07 11.04 -6.49
C ILE A 43 10.13 12.26 -5.55
N PRO A 44 9.03 12.60 -4.84
CA PRO A 44 9.06 13.67 -3.84
C PRO A 44 10.18 13.46 -2.82
N GLU A 45 10.83 14.54 -2.41
CA GLU A 45 12.02 14.49 -1.56
C GLU A 45 11.78 13.77 -0.23
N GLU A 46 10.64 14.04 0.42
CA GLU A 46 10.29 13.37 1.67
C GLU A 46 10.12 11.86 1.49
N MET A 47 9.58 11.46 0.35
CA MET A 47 9.42 10.05 0.01
C MET A 47 10.76 9.38 -0.30
N GLN A 48 11.67 10.09 -0.95
CA GLN A 48 13.04 9.60 -1.19
C GLN A 48 13.77 9.30 0.12
N GLU A 49 13.60 10.14 1.13
CA GLU A 49 14.20 9.91 2.45
C GLU A 49 13.63 8.67 3.12
N LEU A 50 12.31 8.48 3.06
CA LEU A 50 11.64 7.29 3.59
C LEU A 50 12.14 6.02 2.91
N ILE A 51 12.30 6.04 1.60
CA ILE A 51 12.82 4.91 0.83
C ILE A 51 14.25 4.59 1.27
N ARG A 52 15.09 5.61 1.42
CA ARG A 52 16.47 5.45 1.86
C ARG A 52 16.58 4.77 3.22
N GLU A 53 15.70 5.13 4.15
CA GLU A 53 15.65 4.55 5.50
C GLU A 53 15.14 3.11 5.50
N LYS A 54 14.24 2.76 4.58
CA LYS A 54 13.50 1.50 4.60
C LYS A 54 13.99 0.46 3.60
N LYS A 55 14.83 0.83 2.65
CA LYS A 55 15.17 0.00 1.49
C LYS A 55 15.82 -1.36 1.81
N GLU A 56 16.47 -1.49 2.98
CA GLU A 56 17.13 -2.73 3.38
C GLU A 56 16.15 -3.84 3.73
N THR A 57 14.92 -3.48 4.10
CA THR A 57 13.84 -4.41 4.39
C THR A 57 12.70 -4.20 3.41
N GLU A 58 11.79 -5.16 3.33
CA GLU A 58 10.58 -5.01 2.54
C GLU A 58 9.74 -3.85 3.08
N PHE A 59 9.23 -3.00 2.21
CA PHE A 59 8.45 -1.84 2.64
C PHE A 59 7.33 -1.50 1.66
N GLN A 60 6.37 -0.74 2.16
CA GLN A 60 5.22 -0.21 1.42
C GLN A 60 4.99 1.23 1.88
N ILE A 61 4.87 2.16 0.93
CA ILE A 61 4.62 3.56 1.22
C ILE A 61 3.50 4.05 0.32
N ALA A 62 2.51 4.74 0.92
CA ALA A 62 1.51 5.52 0.20
C ALA A 62 1.69 6.97 0.62
N TYR A 63 1.94 7.84 -0.35
CA TYR A 63 2.24 9.25 -0.11
C TYR A 63 1.39 10.14 -1.02
N GLN A 64 0.65 11.05 -0.43
CA GLN A 64 -0.14 12.03 -1.17
C GLN A 64 0.61 13.35 -1.29
N LYS A 65 0.62 13.89 -2.50
CA LYS A 65 1.09 15.25 -2.75
C LYS A 65 0.12 15.96 -3.70
N GLY A 66 -0.65 16.90 -3.17
CA GLY A 66 -1.71 17.56 -3.93
C GLY A 66 -2.76 16.56 -4.41
N THR A 67 -2.98 16.52 -5.71
CA THR A 67 -3.93 15.61 -6.35
C THR A 67 -3.31 14.29 -6.78
N GLU A 68 -2.05 14.06 -6.45
CA GLU A 68 -1.30 12.88 -6.86
C GLU A 68 -1.06 11.94 -5.69
N LEU A 69 -1.17 10.64 -5.96
CA LEU A 69 -0.84 9.57 -5.05
C LEU A 69 0.41 8.85 -5.55
N PHE A 70 1.40 8.76 -4.69
CA PHE A 70 2.64 8.00 -4.95
C PHE A 70 2.61 6.72 -4.15
N LEU A 71 2.80 5.59 -4.82
CA LEU A 71 2.84 4.27 -4.20
C LEU A 71 4.21 3.66 -4.42
N ALA A 72 4.85 3.24 -3.34
CA ALA A 72 6.14 2.57 -3.41
C ALA A 72 6.06 1.18 -2.80
N LYS A 73 6.70 0.23 -3.46
CA LYS A 73 6.90 -1.11 -2.95
C LYS A 73 8.38 -1.47 -3.08
N GLY A 74 8.99 -1.84 -1.97
CA GLY A 74 10.36 -2.34 -1.94
C GLY A 74 10.40 -3.77 -1.43
N TYR A 75 11.36 -4.52 -1.95
CA TYR A 75 11.51 -5.95 -1.63
C TYR A 75 12.68 -6.25 -0.72
N GLY A 76 13.32 -5.19 -0.19
CA GLY A 76 14.46 -5.36 0.69
C GLY A 76 15.73 -5.78 -0.04
N ARG A 77 16.73 -6.15 0.74
CA ARG A 77 18.04 -6.54 0.23
C ARG A 77 17.96 -7.87 -0.53
N GLN A 78 18.42 -7.87 -1.76
CA GLN A 78 18.65 -9.06 -2.58
C GLN A 78 20.16 -9.33 -2.68
N MET A 79 20.53 -10.59 -2.86
CA MET A 79 21.92 -11.00 -2.84
C MET A 79 22.70 -10.61 -4.09
N SER A 80 22.01 -10.20 -5.16
CA SER A 80 22.61 -9.78 -6.41
C SER A 80 21.77 -8.73 -7.10
N GLY A 81 22.27 -8.15 -8.20
CA GLY A 81 21.51 -7.32 -9.11
C GLY A 81 20.67 -8.14 -10.10
N GLY A 82 20.08 -7.47 -11.07
CA GLY A 82 19.27 -8.09 -12.13
C GLY A 82 17.82 -8.35 -11.78
N TYR A 83 17.37 -7.89 -10.62
CA TYR A 83 15.95 -7.97 -10.23
C TYR A 83 15.16 -6.86 -10.88
N SER A 84 13.93 -7.16 -11.26
CA SER A 84 12.98 -6.17 -11.75
C SER A 84 11.64 -6.33 -11.02
N ILE A 85 10.81 -5.31 -11.05
CA ILE A 85 9.50 -5.33 -10.41
C ILE A 85 8.45 -5.04 -11.47
N GLN A 86 7.43 -5.89 -11.51
CA GLN A 86 6.29 -5.73 -12.38
C GLN A 86 5.07 -5.30 -11.56
N VAL A 87 4.36 -4.28 -12.02
CA VAL A 87 3.03 -3.95 -11.49
C VAL A 87 2.03 -4.91 -12.11
N THR A 88 1.43 -5.76 -11.29
CA THR A 88 0.46 -6.76 -11.76
C THR A 88 -0.98 -6.29 -11.61
N ASP A 89 -1.23 -5.35 -10.70
CA ASP A 89 -2.56 -4.74 -10.53
C ASP A 89 -2.41 -3.36 -9.91
N LEU A 90 -3.06 -2.39 -10.50
CA LEU A 90 -3.35 -1.10 -9.87
C LEU A 90 -4.76 -0.71 -10.27
N SER A 91 -5.67 -0.85 -9.32
CA SER A 91 -7.09 -0.69 -9.56
C SER A 91 -7.76 -0.06 -8.35
N ALA A 92 -8.99 0.38 -8.52
CA ALA A 92 -9.79 0.94 -7.45
C ALA A 92 -11.19 0.37 -7.45
N SER A 93 -11.69 0.08 -6.27
CA SER A 93 -13.12 -0.13 -6.02
C SER A 93 -13.73 1.17 -5.49
N VAL A 94 -14.98 1.10 -5.03
CA VAL A 94 -15.65 2.29 -4.47
C VAL A 94 -14.96 2.79 -3.18
N ASN A 95 -14.25 1.94 -2.46
CA ASN A 95 -13.70 2.28 -1.13
C ASN A 95 -12.26 1.84 -0.90
N ALA A 96 -11.52 1.45 -1.92
CA ALA A 96 -10.11 1.07 -1.79
C ALA A 96 -9.35 1.18 -3.10
N VAL A 97 -8.04 1.38 -2.98
CA VAL A 97 -7.09 1.23 -4.07
C VAL A 97 -6.29 -0.04 -3.83
N PHE A 98 -6.10 -0.86 -4.87
CA PHE A 98 -5.34 -2.11 -4.81
C PHE A 98 -4.07 -1.98 -5.62
N PHE A 99 -2.95 -2.24 -5.00
CA PHE A 99 -1.65 -2.19 -5.64
C PHE A 99 -0.93 -3.51 -5.41
N GLU A 100 -0.69 -4.24 -6.50
CA GLU A 100 -0.01 -5.52 -6.48
C GLU A 100 1.21 -5.48 -7.38
N THR A 101 2.31 -6.00 -6.88
CA THR A 101 3.57 -6.08 -7.61
C THR A 101 4.13 -7.49 -7.53
N LYS A 102 5.04 -7.80 -8.45
CA LYS A 102 5.76 -9.05 -8.47
C LYS A 102 7.25 -8.78 -8.67
N LEU A 103 8.08 -9.37 -7.82
CA LEU A 103 9.53 -9.34 -7.99
C LEU A 103 9.95 -10.42 -8.97
N ILE A 104 10.71 -10.02 -9.99
CA ILE A 104 11.24 -10.92 -10.99
C ILE A 104 12.74 -11.00 -10.80
N GLY A 105 13.24 -12.20 -10.53
CA GLY A 105 14.65 -12.46 -10.35
C GLY A 105 15.42 -12.42 -11.68
N PRO A 106 16.77 -12.40 -11.61
CA PRO A 106 17.59 -12.44 -12.80
C PRO A 106 17.42 -13.76 -13.55
N THR A 107 17.53 -13.69 -14.89
CA THR A 107 17.40 -14.87 -15.76
C THR A 107 18.60 -15.81 -15.67
N GLU A 108 19.72 -15.30 -15.21
CA GLU A 108 20.95 -16.09 -14.98
C GLU A 108 21.39 -15.90 -13.53
N GLU A 109 21.88 -16.98 -12.90
CA GLU A 109 22.46 -16.88 -11.58
C GLU A 109 23.74 -16.04 -11.65
N VAL A 110 23.67 -14.82 -11.09
CA VAL A 110 24.84 -13.98 -10.93
C VAL A 110 25.51 -14.35 -9.62
N GLN A 111 26.52 -15.21 -9.69
CA GLN A 111 27.31 -15.56 -8.52
C GLN A 111 28.29 -14.42 -8.19
N GLY A 112 28.28 -13.97 -6.94
CA GLY A 112 29.24 -12.98 -6.46
C GLY A 112 28.93 -11.54 -6.84
N GLY A 113 27.69 -11.22 -7.22
CA GLY A 113 27.26 -9.87 -7.49
C GLY A 113 27.08 -9.05 -6.20
N GLU A 114 27.11 -7.72 -6.35
CA GLU A 114 26.82 -6.83 -5.25
C GLU A 114 25.32 -6.89 -4.87
N PRO A 115 24.99 -6.74 -3.59
CA PRO A 115 23.58 -6.69 -3.18
C PRO A 115 22.83 -5.56 -3.88
N SER A 116 21.54 -5.76 -4.09
CA SER A 116 20.64 -4.75 -4.62
C SER A 116 19.44 -4.55 -3.72
N TYR A 117 18.76 -3.42 -3.90
CA TYR A 117 17.61 -3.02 -3.09
C TYR A 117 16.48 -2.61 -4.02
N PRO A 118 15.82 -3.57 -4.69
CA PRO A 118 14.82 -3.24 -5.70
C PRO A 118 13.57 -2.61 -5.07
N TYR A 119 13.14 -1.52 -5.66
CA TYR A 119 11.88 -0.88 -5.32
C TYR A 119 11.29 -0.23 -6.58
N ILE A 120 9.99 -0.02 -6.55
CA ILE A 120 9.26 0.67 -7.60
C ILE A 120 8.42 1.77 -6.99
N VAL A 121 8.31 2.89 -7.69
CA VAL A 121 7.41 3.98 -7.33
C VAL A 121 6.51 4.28 -8.51
N VAL A 122 5.22 4.32 -8.27
CA VAL A 122 4.23 4.71 -9.27
C VAL A 122 3.48 5.94 -8.81
N LYS A 123 3.02 6.72 -9.78
CA LYS A 123 2.21 7.90 -9.55
C LYS A 123 0.84 7.69 -10.20
N THR A 124 -0.21 7.95 -9.45
CA THR A 124 -1.59 7.86 -9.91
C THR A 124 -2.42 8.99 -9.30
N GLU A 125 -3.65 9.14 -9.72
CA GLU A 125 -4.56 10.12 -9.17
C GLU A 125 -4.92 9.76 -7.72
N TYR A 126 -4.88 10.78 -6.83
CA TYR A 126 -5.25 10.59 -5.44
C TYR A 126 -6.74 10.31 -5.28
N ARG A 127 -7.06 9.35 -4.44
CA ARG A 127 -8.41 9.03 -4.00
C ARG A 127 -8.40 8.91 -2.48
N ASP A 128 -9.39 9.50 -1.83
CA ASP A 128 -9.50 9.48 -0.36
C ASP A 128 -10.09 8.14 0.12
N VAL A 129 -9.32 7.08 -0.14
CA VAL A 129 -9.66 5.71 0.25
C VAL A 129 -8.38 4.99 0.66
N PRO A 130 -8.47 3.94 1.50
CA PRO A 130 -7.28 3.18 1.89
C PRO A 130 -6.65 2.46 0.70
N VAL A 131 -5.33 2.27 0.78
CA VAL A 131 -4.55 1.52 -0.19
C VAL A 131 -4.25 0.14 0.37
N GLN A 132 -4.55 -0.88 -0.42
CA GLN A 132 -4.23 -2.27 -0.11
C GLN A 132 -3.05 -2.71 -0.97
N PHE A 133 -1.95 -3.03 -0.32
CA PHE A 133 -0.76 -3.60 -0.98
C PHE A 133 -0.89 -5.13 -0.96
N ARG A 134 -0.59 -5.76 -2.08
CA ARG A 134 -0.71 -7.21 -2.25
C ARG A 134 0.55 -7.82 -2.85
#